data_f041f6e204b7535d7f166d8b5a7a7e9e
#
_entry.id   f041f6e204b7535d7f166d8b5a7a7e9e
#
_cell.length_a   1.000
_cell.length_b   1.000
_cell.length_c   1.000
_cell.angle_alpha   90.00
_cell.angle_beta   90.00
_cell.angle_gamma   90.00
#
_symmetry.space_group_name_H-M   'P 1'
#
loop_
_entity.id
_entity.type
_entity.pdbx_description
1 polymer ?
#
loop_
_entity_poly.entity_id
_entity_poly.type
_entity_poly.pdbx_seq_one_letter_code
_entity_poly.pdbx_strand_id
1 'polypeptide(L)'
;MNDRLTLPQVHEVVQLAFLAGLTQHLSARHYILKGGANLRMFFGSPRSSEDMDFDAIDIPEWKLADKVNEAIRAPVVGLILRAHGLTVTRAGSQKQTATTQRWAVEVQAAGHRLSISTTGEFSHRVTAGGLAEAARAGSQADPIDSAIASRYRVPPIVCPHYLPPAAIVQEVQAIALRAVTQPRDVFDLDLLLTRYPKAAPGRGDIDSELVKRAVDRAGELDNGDVRDAVLPFIDDAVRPFYATPVAWSDLQSRVASHLRELL
;
A
#
# COMPACT_ATOMS: atom_id res chain seq x y z
N MET A 1 -22.43 20.49 6.26
CA MET A 1 -21.23 20.98 5.56
C MET A 1 -20.73 19.82 4.70
N ASN A 2 -20.73 19.96 3.37
CA ASN A 2 -20.09 18.98 2.52
C ASN A 2 -18.58 19.28 2.59
N ASP A 3 -17.89 18.62 3.51
CA ASP A 3 -16.44 18.74 3.56
C ASP A 3 -15.88 18.12 2.27
N ARG A 4 -15.26 18.95 1.48
CA ARG A 4 -14.63 18.57 0.22
C ARG A 4 -13.50 17.60 0.51
N LEU A 5 -13.51 16.42 -0.14
CA LEU A 5 -12.44 15.44 0.00
C LEU A 5 -11.10 16.04 -0.42
N THR A 6 -10.08 15.82 0.38
CA THR A 6 -8.69 16.10 -0.03
C THR A 6 -8.23 15.07 -1.06
N LEU A 7 -7.13 15.35 -1.77
CA LEU A 7 -6.58 14.42 -2.76
C LEU A 7 -6.28 13.02 -2.16
N PRO A 8 -5.60 12.90 -1.00
CA PRO A 8 -5.41 11.60 -0.36
C PRO A 8 -6.72 10.89 -0.03
N GLN A 9 -7.76 11.61 0.42
CA GLN A 9 -9.06 11.02 0.71
C GLN A 9 -9.78 10.52 -0.55
N VAL A 10 -9.61 11.20 -1.70
CA VAL A 10 -10.15 10.71 -2.97
C VAL A 10 -9.50 9.38 -3.35
N HIS A 11 -8.17 9.28 -3.27
CA HIS A 11 -7.47 7.99 -3.51
C HIS A 11 -7.98 6.91 -2.58
N GLU A 12 -8.12 7.19 -1.29
CA GLU A 12 -8.58 6.22 -0.28
C GLU A 12 -10.02 5.73 -0.57
N VAL A 13 -10.93 6.61 -0.98
CA VAL A 13 -12.29 6.20 -1.41
C VAL A 13 -12.25 5.31 -2.66
N VAL A 14 -11.42 5.65 -3.65
CA VAL A 14 -11.28 4.83 -4.88
C VAL A 14 -10.69 3.46 -4.54
N GLN A 15 -9.70 3.40 -3.66
CA GLN A 15 -9.10 2.15 -3.18
C GLN A 15 -10.13 1.26 -2.47
N LEU A 16 -10.93 1.83 -1.57
CA LEU A 16 -11.99 1.11 -0.87
C LEU A 16 -13.06 0.59 -1.84
N ALA A 17 -13.45 1.40 -2.82
CA ALA A 17 -14.40 0.98 -3.85
C ALA A 17 -13.83 -0.18 -4.69
N PHE A 18 -12.56 -0.07 -5.10
CA PHE A 18 -11.88 -1.12 -5.85
C PHE A 18 -11.78 -2.42 -5.05
N LEU A 19 -11.35 -2.36 -3.77
CA LEU A 19 -11.29 -3.53 -2.89
C LEU A 19 -12.66 -4.17 -2.70
N ALA A 20 -13.72 -3.38 -2.50
CA ALA A 20 -15.09 -3.89 -2.39
C ALA A 20 -15.53 -4.64 -3.66
N GLY A 21 -15.17 -4.16 -4.84
CA GLY A 21 -15.41 -4.85 -6.10
C GLY A 21 -14.54 -6.11 -6.23
N LEU A 22 -13.24 -6.00 -5.91
CA LEU A 22 -12.28 -7.10 -6.05
C LEU A 22 -12.67 -8.31 -5.21
N THR A 23 -13.05 -8.09 -3.95
CA THR A 23 -13.45 -9.17 -3.03
C THR A 23 -14.70 -9.93 -3.48
N GLN A 24 -15.55 -9.32 -4.33
CA GLN A 24 -16.73 -9.99 -4.89
C GLN A 24 -16.42 -10.83 -6.13
N HIS A 25 -15.37 -10.51 -6.88
CA HIS A 25 -15.09 -11.12 -8.18
C HIS A 25 -13.83 -11.99 -8.21
N LEU A 26 -12.86 -11.74 -7.31
CA LEU A 26 -11.61 -12.48 -7.25
C LEU A 26 -11.48 -13.19 -5.89
N SER A 27 -11.28 -14.52 -5.93
CA SER A 27 -11.10 -15.30 -4.71
C SER A 27 -9.85 -14.87 -3.95
N ALA A 28 -9.97 -14.73 -2.63
CA ALA A 28 -8.91 -14.32 -1.70
C ALA A 28 -7.59 -15.14 -1.82
N ARG A 29 -7.67 -16.37 -2.32
CA ARG A 29 -6.47 -17.23 -2.55
C ARG A 29 -5.57 -16.76 -3.70
N HIS A 30 -6.06 -15.85 -4.56
CA HIS A 30 -5.38 -15.46 -5.80
C HIS A 30 -4.69 -14.11 -5.74
N TYR A 31 -4.79 -13.38 -4.64
CA TYR A 31 -4.10 -12.11 -4.47
C TYR A 31 -3.79 -11.82 -3.01
N ILE A 32 -2.78 -10.99 -2.77
CA ILE A 32 -2.42 -10.50 -1.44
C ILE A 32 -2.08 -9.01 -1.57
N LEU A 33 -2.74 -8.16 -0.80
CA LEU A 33 -2.46 -6.73 -0.73
C LEU A 33 -1.13 -6.49 -0.03
N LYS A 34 -0.32 -5.56 -0.55
CA LYS A 34 0.99 -5.16 -0.02
C LYS A 34 1.23 -3.65 -0.07
N GLY A 35 2.40 -3.22 0.41
CA GLY A 35 2.86 -1.84 0.34
C GLY A 35 2.02 -0.87 1.17
N GLY A 36 2.08 0.43 0.83
CA GLY A 36 1.47 1.49 1.61
C GLY A 36 -0.03 1.33 1.86
N ALA A 37 -0.79 0.78 0.89
CA ALA A 37 -2.22 0.51 1.08
C ALA A 37 -2.47 -0.58 2.13
N ASN A 38 -1.63 -1.62 2.20
CA ASN A 38 -1.68 -2.61 3.27
C ASN A 38 -1.45 -1.94 4.64
N LEU A 39 -0.40 -1.13 4.75
CA LEU A 39 -0.08 -0.45 6.02
C LEU A 39 -1.20 0.50 6.45
N ARG A 40 -1.81 1.21 5.51
CA ARG A 40 -2.93 2.11 5.76
C ARG A 40 -4.17 1.36 6.23
N MET A 41 -4.56 0.31 5.50
CA MET A 41 -5.83 -0.38 5.71
C MET A 41 -5.83 -1.33 6.92
N PHE A 42 -4.65 -1.85 7.34
CA PHE A 42 -4.57 -2.89 8.37
C PHE A 42 -3.67 -2.54 9.55
N PHE A 43 -2.68 -1.65 9.38
CA PHE A 43 -1.71 -1.35 10.44
C PHE A 43 -1.80 0.09 10.94
N GLY A 44 -2.84 0.82 10.57
CA GLY A 44 -3.11 2.17 11.06
C GLY A 44 -2.01 3.17 10.69
N SER A 45 -1.38 3.01 9.52
CA SER A 45 -0.46 4.02 9.02
C SER A 45 -1.15 5.38 8.92
N PRO A 46 -0.56 6.45 9.46
CA PRO A 46 -1.09 7.79 9.26
C PRO A 46 -0.87 8.30 7.83
N ARG A 47 -0.04 7.61 7.05
CA ARG A 47 0.24 7.90 5.65
C ARG A 47 -0.73 7.16 4.74
N SER A 48 -1.46 7.90 3.91
CA SER A 48 -2.22 7.34 2.80
C SER A 48 -1.31 6.93 1.64
N SER A 49 -1.81 6.08 0.75
CA SER A 49 -1.15 5.68 -0.49
C SER A 49 -1.97 6.17 -1.69
N GLU A 50 -1.31 6.50 -2.80
CA GLU A 50 -2.02 6.84 -4.05
C GLU A 50 -2.48 5.58 -4.79
N ASP A 51 -1.69 4.52 -4.72
CA ASP A 51 -1.86 3.27 -5.45
C ASP A 51 -2.05 2.08 -4.52
N MET A 52 -2.51 0.97 -5.09
CA MET A 52 -2.59 -0.33 -4.42
C MET A 52 -1.70 -1.32 -5.15
N ASP A 53 -0.88 -2.02 -4.39
CA ASP A 53 -0.01 -3.08 -4.89
C ASP A 53 -0.48 -4.44 -4.39
N PHE A 54 -0.48 -5.42 -5.29
CA PHE A 54 -0.87 -6.79 -4.98
C PHE A 54 0.17 -7.78 -5.53
N ASP A 55 0.32 -8.89 -4.84
CA ASP A 55 0.89 -10.09 -5.44
C ASP A 55 -0.23 -10.98 -5.98
N ALA A 56 -0.12 -11.40 -7.24
CA ALA A 56 -1.01 -12.37 -7.87
C ALA A 56 -0.49 -13.78 -7.58
N ILE A 57 -1.37 -14.68 -7.10
CA ILE A 57 -1.00 -16.01 -6.63
C ILE A 57 -1.78 -17.08 -7.40
N ASP A 58 -1.07 -17.98 -8.05
CA ASP A 58 -1.64 -19.16 -8.76
C ASP A 58 -2.86 -18.82 -9.63
N ILE A 59 -2.76 -17.75 -10.39
CA ILE A 59 -3.81 -17.33 -11.32
C ILE A 59 -3.18 -16.95 -12.68
N PRO A 60 -3.71 -17.48 -13.79
CA PRO A 60 -3.27 -17.06 -15.12
C PRO A 60 -3.59 -15.58 -15.39
N GLU A 61 -2.72 -14.89 -16.12
CA GLU A 61 -2.82 -13.47 -16.43
C GLU A 61 -4.17 -13.09 -17.05
N TRP A 62 -4.64 -13.86 -18.03
CA TRP A 62 -5.91 -13.62 -18.69
C TRP A 62 -7.11 -13.70 -17.74
N LYS A 63 -7.08 -14.68 -16.81
CA LYS A 63 -8.14 -14.88 -15.81
C LYS A 63 -8.15 -13.78 -14.76
N LEU A 64 -6.95 -13.33 -14.34
CA LEU A 64 -6.83 -12.15 -13.46
C LEU A 64 -7.41 -10.92 -14.17
N ALA A 65 -7.06 -10.71 -15.43
CA ALA A 65 -7.55 -9.59 -16.22
C ALA A 65 -9.09 -9.57 -16.30
N ASP A 66 -9.71 -10.70 -16.60
CA ASP A 66 -11.17 -10.81 -16.64
C ASP A 66 -11.79 -10.45 -15.28
N LYS A 67 -11.26 -11.02 -14.19
CA LYS A 67 -11.79 -10.79 -12.83
C LYS A 67 -11.61 -9.36 -12.33
N VAL A 68 -10.49 -8.73 -12.61
CA VAL A 68 -10.27 -7.33 -12.24
C VAL A 68 -11.17 -6.40 -13.06
N ASN A 69 -11.37 -6.69 -14.35
CA ASN A 69 -12.30 -5.93 -15.19
C ASN A 69 -13.76 -6.06 -14.72
N GLU A 70 -14.18 -7.26 -14.28
CA GLU A 70 -15.49 -7.46 -13.63
C GLU A 70 -15.59 -6.65 -12.32
N ALA A 71 -14.55 -6.72 -11.47
CA ALA A 71 -14.47 -6.03 -10.19
C ALA A 71 -14.64 -4.50 -10.33
N ILE A 72 -13.91 -3.89 -11.25
CA ILE A 72 -13.98 -2.44 -11.48
C ILE A 72 -15.38 -2.01 -11.92
N ARG A 73 -16.12 -2.86 -12.66
CA ARG A 73 -17.47 -2.59 -13.15
C ARG A 73 -18.56 -3.01 -12.18
N ALA A 74 -18.19 -3.61 -11.03
CA ALA A 74 -19.17 -4.07 -10.05
C ALA A 74 -20.06 -2.90 -9.56
N PRO A 75 -21.36 -3.11 -9.37
CA PRO A 75 -22.28 -2.05 -8.90
C PRO A 75 -21.86 -1.39 -7.61
N VAL A 76 -21.22 -2.14 -6.69
CA VAL A 76 -20.71 -1.64 -5.41
C VAL A 76 -19.67 -0.54 -5.59
N VAL A 77 -18.80 -0.63 -6.61
CA VAL A 77 -17.79 0.38 -6.93
C VAL A 77 -18.48 1.71 -7.24
N GLY A 78 -19.41 1.71 -8.19
CA GLY A 78 -20.16 2.91 -8.55
C GLY A 78 -21.00 3.46 -7.40
N LEU A 79 -21.54 2.60 -6.52
CA LEU A 79 -22.31 3.02 -5.36
C LEU A 79 -21.42 3.78 -4.35
N ILE A 80 -20.27 3.22 -3.99
CA ILE A 80 -19.32 3.86 -3.05
C ILE A 80 -18.83 5.18 -3.62
N LEU A 81 -18.38 5.20 -4.87
CA LEU A 81 -17.86 6.44 -5.48
C LEU A 81 -18.91 7.56 -5.52
N ARG A 82 -20.13 7.27 -5.96
CA ARG A 82 -21.22 8.25 -6.00
C ARG A 82 -21.62 8.77 -4.61
N ALA A 83 -21.59 7.90 -3.59
CA ALA A 83 -21.89 8.31 -2.20
C ALA A 83 -20.92 9.38 -1.69
N HIS A 84 -19.72 9.46 -2.28
CA HIS A 84 -18.69 10.45 -1.95
C HIS A 84 -18.58 11.58 -2.99
N GLY A 85 -19.54 11.71 -3.90
CA GLY A 85 -19.54 12.75 -4.93
C GLY A 85 -18.46 12.56 -6.01
N LEU A 86 -17.99 11.31 -6.21
CA LEU A 86 -17.02 10.94 -7.22
C LEU A 86 -17.71 10.37 -8.45
N THR A 87 -17.32 10.86 -9.64
CA THR A 87 -17.81 10.36 -10.92
C THR A 87 -16.67 9.71 -11.67
N VAL A 88 -16.84 8.44 -12.08
CA VAL A 88 -15.85 7.73 -12.89
C VAL A 88 -15.81 8.36 -14.28
N THR A 89 -14.63 8.81 -14.71
CA THR A 89 -14.38 9.33 -16.06
C THR A 89 -13.76 8.28 -16.96
N ARG A 90 -12.93 7.41 -16.39
CA ARG A 90 -12.30 6.30 -17.10
C ARG A 90 -11.98 5.18 -16.13
N ALA A 91 -12.11 3.93 -16.56
CA ALA A 91 -11.67 2.77 -15.79
C ALA A 91 -11.26 1.63 -16.72
N GLY A 92 -10.15 0.95 -16.40
CA GLY A 92 -9.68 -0.19 -17.18
C GLY A 92 -8.19 -0.44 -17.11
N SER A 93 -7.71 -1.39 -17.90
CA SER A 93 -6.31 -1.79 -17.97
C SER A 93 -5.42 -0.69 -18.56
N GLN A 94 -4.24 -0.50 -17.94
CA GLN A 94 -3.19 0.41 -18.42
C GLN A 94 -1.99 -0.36 -18.95
N LYS A 95 -1.48 -1.34 -18.19
CA LYS A 95 -0.30 -2.14 -18.53
C LYS A 95 -0.62 -3.61 -18.31
N GLN A 96 -0.28 -4.42 -19.30
CA GLN A 96 -0.49 -5.87 -19.25
C GLN A 96 0.78 -6.56 -19.75
N THR A 97 1.57 -7.10 -18.86
CA THR A 97 2.80 -7.87 -19.16
C THR A 97 2.78 -9.16 -18.34
N ALA A 98 3.60 -10.13 -18.71
CA ALA A 98 3.72 -11.42 -17.99
C ALA A 98 4.10 -11.27 -16.50
N THR A 99 4.77 -10.19 -16.11
CA THR A 99 5.21 -9.98 -14.72
C THR A 99 4.39 -8.96 -13.97
N THR A 100 3.62 -8.10 -14.67
CA THR A 100 2.92 -6.98 -14.04
C THR A 100 1.67 -6.63 -14.85
N GLN A 101 0.55 -6.56 -14.18
CA GLN A 101 -0.71 -6.10 -14.74
C GLN A 101 -1.21 -4.90 -13.92
N ARG A 102 -1.63 -3.81 -14.58
CA ARG A 102 -2.07 -2.57 -13.94
C ARG A 102 -3.39 -2.11 -14.50
N TRP A 103 -4.27 -1.67 -13.61
CA TRP A 103 -5.53 -1.01 -13.92
C TRP A 103 -5.59 0.36 -13.26
N ALA A 104 -6.32 1.27 -13.87
CA ALA A 104 -6.62 2.56 -13.27
C ALA A 104 -8.12 2.81 -13.20
N VAL A 105 -8.51 3.52 -12.15
CA VAL A 105 -9.82 4.15 -12.02
C VAL A 105 -9.60 5.65 -11.92
N GLU A 106 -10.06 6.38 -12.92
CA GLU A 106 -10.01 7.84 -12.97
C GLU A 106 -11.36 8.40 -12.54
N VAL A 107 -11.33 9.33 -11.60
CA VAL A 107 -12.54 9.97 -11.08
C VAL A 107 -12.44 11.47 -11.16
N GLN A 108 -13.57 12.12 -11.39
CA GLN A 108 -13.76 13.55 -11.20
C GLN A 108 -14.36 13.76 -9.81
N ALA A 109 -13.70 14.54 -8.97
CA ALA A 109 -14.18 14.95 -7.66
C ALA A 109 -14.64 16.42 -7.70
N ALA A 110 -15.71 16.74 -6.98
CA ALA A 110 -16.20 18.10 -6.88
C ALA A 110 -15.10 19.04 -6.36
N GLY A 111 -14.82 20.09 -7.12
CA GLY A 111 -13.81 21.10 -6.81
C GLY A 111 -12.37 20.75 -7.18
N HIS A 112 -12.09 19.60 -7.76
CA HIS A 112 -10.83 19.31 -8.44
C HIS A 112 -10.97 19.61 -9.94
N ARG A 113 -9.98 20.31 -10.51
CA ARG A 113 -10.03 20.71 -11.93
C ARG A 113 -9.71 19.54 -12.88
N LEU A 114 -8.87 18.62 -12.42
CA LEU A 114 -8.41 17.48 -13.19
C LEU A 114 -8.99 16.18 -12.62
N SER A 115 -9.12 15.17 -13.46
CA SER A 115 -9.41 13.82 -13.03
C SER A 115 -8.26 13.26 -12.19
N ILE A 116 -8.61 12.53 -11.13
CA ILE A 116 -7.69 11.87 -10.21
C ILE A 116 -7.63 10.40 -10.59
N SER A 117 -6.43 9.88 -10.83
CA SER A 117 -6.19 8.48 -11.19
C SER A 117 -5.63 7.72 -10.01
N THR A 118 -6.26 6.60 -9.67
CA THR A 118 -5.76 5.63 -8.67
C THR A 118 -5.50 4.32 -9.39
N THR A 119 -4.33 3.71 -9.15
CA THR A 119 -3.98 2.45 -9.81
C THR A 119 -4.01 1.26 -8.85
N GLY A 120 -4.34 0.08 -9.41
CA GLY A 120 -4.13 -1.22 -8.78
C GLY A 120 -3.15 -2.01 -9.64
N GLU A 121 -2.00 -2.36 -9.08
CA GLU A 121 -0.97 -3.13 -9.76
C GLU A 121 -0.86 -4.55 -9.17
N PHE A 122 -0.88 -5.55 -10.02
CA PHE A 122 -0.69 -6.95 -9.67
C PHE A 122 0.65 -7.45 -10.19
N SER A 123 1.50 -7.91 -9.27
CA SER A 123 2.79 -8.52 -9.58
C SER A 123 2.65 -10.04 -9.66
N HIS A 124 3.14 -10.63 -10.75
CA HIS A 124 3.20 -12.09 -10.92
C HIS A 124 4.55 -12.71 -10.50
N ARG A 125 5.36 -12.00 -9.70
CA ARG A 125 6.71 -12.46 -9.33
C ARG A 125 6.73 -13.62 -8.33
N VAL A 126 5.64 -13.80 -7.58
CA VAL A 126 5.49 -14.82 -6.53
C VAL A 126 4.48 -15.91 -6.90
N THR A 127 4.25 -16.12 -8.21
CA THR A 127 3.15 -16.96 -8.71
C THR A 127 3.39 -18.46 -8.63
N ALA A 128 4.60 -18.96 -8.36
CA ALA A 128 4.90 -20.40 -8.46
C ALA A 128 5.78 -20.93 -7.33
N GLY A 129 5.55 -22.20 -6.97
CA GLY A 129 6.38 -22.97 -6.05
C GLY A 129 6.46 -22.39 -4.63
N GLY A 130 7.61 -22.55 -3.98
CA GLY A 130 7.83 -22.13 -2.60
C GLY A 130 7.63 -20.65 -2.32
N LEU A 131 7.76 -19.77 -3.33
CA LEU A 131 7.48 -18.33 -3.19
C LEU A 131 5.99 -18.07 -2.94
N ALA A 132 5.10 -18.77 -3.65
CA ALA A 132 3.66 -18.66 -3.44
C ALA A 132 3.24 -19.17 -2.06
N GLU A 133 3.84 -20.26 -1.60
CA GLU A 133 3.61 -20.82 -0.26
C GLU A 133 4.11 -19.87 0.82
N ALA A 134 5.30 -19.30 0.68
CA ALA A 134 5.84 -18.32 1.61
C ALA A 134 4.97 -17.06 1.67
N ALA A 135 4.48 -16.58 0.52
CA ALA A 135 3.58 -15.44 0.45
C ALA A 135 2.27 -15.71 1.20
N ARG A 136 1.67 -16.91 1.02
CA ARG A 136 0.46 -17.30 1.77
C ARG A 136 0.72 -17.44 3.26
N ALA A 137 1.83 -18.06 3.65
CA ALA A 137 2.20 -18.21 5.06
C ALA A 137 2.43 -16.85 5.75
N GLY A 138 2.91 -15.85 5.01
CA GLY A 138 3.12 -14.50 5.49
C GLY A 138 1.89 -13.58 5.37
N SER A 139 0.71 -14.11 5.03
CA SER A 139 -0.51 -13.33 4.79
C SER A 139 -1.73 -13.90 5.53
N GLN A 140 -2.73 -13.04 5.70
CA GLN A 140 -4.02 -13.39 6.30
C GLN A 140 -5.14 -12.57 5.66
N ALA A 141 -6.37 -13.08 5.71
CA ALA A 141 -7.56 -12.33 5.27
C ALA A 141 -8.26 -11.73 6.49
N ASP A 142 -8.18 -10.42 6.62
CA ASP A 142 -8.77 -9.66 7.73
C ASP A 142 -9.73 -8.58 7.21
N PRO A 143 -10.67 -8.13 8.05
CA PRO A 143 -11.42 -6.92 7.75
C PRO A 143 -10.50 -5.70 7.79
N ILE A 144 -10.71 -4.75 6.88
CA ILE A 144 -10.03 -3.46 6.93
C ILE A 144 -10.32 -2.74 8.24
N ASP A 145 -9.44 -1.81 8.63
CA ASP A 145 -9.59 -1.02 9.86
C ASP A 145 -10.99 -0.39 9.96
N SER A 146 -11.66 -0.64 11.08
CA SER A 146 -13.03 -0.21 11.33
C SER A 146 -13.18 1.32 11.37
N ALA A 147 -12.13 2.06 11.76
CA ALA A 147 -12.14 3.52 11.74
C ALA A 147 -12.14 4.05 10.30
N ILE A 148 -11.39 3.40 9.39
CA ILE A 148 -11.40 3.72 7.95
C ILE A 148 -12.77 3.37 7.36
N ALA A 149 -13.27 2.15 7.60
CA ALA A 149 -14.58 1.73 7.12
C ALA A 149 -15.70 2.67 7.58
N SER A 150 -15.67 3.10 8.84
CA SER A 150 -16.65 4.02 9.42
C SER A 150 -16.51 5.44 8.85
N ARG A 151 -15.29 5.94 8.69
CA ARG A 151 -15.00 7.27 8.09
C ARG A 151 -15.64 7.41 6.72
N TYR A 152 -15.49 6.39 5.89
CA TYR A 152 -16.00 6.38 4.51
C TYR A 152 -17.33 5.65 4.35
N ARG A 153 -17.96 5.22 5.44
CA ARG A 153 -19.26 4.54 5.42
C ARG A 153 -19.33 3.41 4.39
N VAL A 154 -18.24 2.66 4.27
CA VAL A 154 -18.19 1.49 3.38
C VAL A 154 -18.58 0.23 4.15
N PRO A 155 -19.15 -0.79 3.44
CA PRO A 155 -19.41 -2.07 4.07
C PRO A 155 -18.11 -2.72 4.54
N PRO A 156 -18.15 -3.70 5.46
CA PRO A 156 -16.98 -4.48 5.84
C PRO A 156 -16.35 -5.13 4.60
N ILE A 157 -15.06 -4.89 4.40
CA ILE A 157 -14.26 -5.46 3.31
C ILE A 157 -13.23 -6.39 3.96
N VAL A 158 -13.27 -7.67 3.63
CA VAL A 158 -12.27 -8.66 4.07
C VAL A 158 -11.32 -8.91 2.91
N CYS A 159 -10.04 -8.61 3.12
CA CYS A 159 -9.03 -8.68 2.06
C CYS A 159 -7.80 -9.43 2.54
N PRO A 160 -7.23 -10.36 1.74
CA PRO A 160 -5.94 -10.96 2.05
C PRO A 160 -4.84 -9.91 1.94
N HIS A 161 -4.03 -9.82 2.97
CA HIS A 161 -2.96 -8.85 3.08
C HIS A 161 -1.74 -9.45 3.77
N TYR A 162 -0.55 -8.88 3.57
CA TYR A 162 0.65 -9.34 4.27
C TYR A 162 0.65 -8.91 5.72
N LEU A 163 1.05 -9.84 6.59
CA LEU A 163 1.26 -9.63 8.02
C LEU A 163 2.56 -8.85 8.30
N PRO A 164 2.72 -8.26 9.50
CA PRO A 164 3.87 -7.42 9.82
C PRO A 164 5.24 -8.06 9.54
N PRO A 165 5.52 -9.36 9.82
CA PRO A 165 6.83 -9.93 9.52
C PRO A 165 7.17 -9.88 8.04
N ALA A 166 6.23 -10.25 7.17
CA ALA A 166 6.43 -10.23 5.73
C ALA A 166 6.50 -8.80 5.18
N ALA A 167 5.68 -7.87 5.71
CA ALA A 167 5.73 -6.47 5.33
C ALA A 167 7.08 -5.82 5.69
N ILE A 168 7.66 -6.10 6.86
CA ILE A 168 8.99 -5.62 7.26
C ILE A 168 10.05 -6.07 6.25
N VAL A 169 10.05 -7.36 5.89
CA VAL A 169 11.01 -7.90 4.90
C VAL A 169 10.84 -7.20 3.54
N GLN A 170 9.60 -6.95 3.12
CA GLN A 170 9.32 -6.24 1.86
C GLN A 170 9.84 -4.80 1.87
N GLU A 171 9.66 -4.06 2.97
CA GLU A 171 10.17 -2.68 3.08
C GLU A 171 11.70 -2.65 3.12
N VAL A 172 12.37 -3.58 3.82
CA VAL A 172 13.85 -3.71 3.77
C VAL A 172 14.32 -3.97 2.33
N GLN A 173 13.67 -4.89 1.62
CA GLN A 173 13.98 -5.17 0.22
C GLN A 173 13.71 -3.95 -0.68
N ALA A 174 12.63 -3.21 -0.44
CA ALA A 174 12.32 -2.00 -1.21
C ALA A 174 13.39 -0.94 -1.03
N ILE A 175 13.83 -0.65 0.18
CA ILE A 175 14.92 0.29 0.46
C ILE A 175 16.21 -0.18 -0.22
N ALA A 176 16.56 -1.46 -0.08
CA ALA A 176 17.82 -2.00 -0.61
C ALA A 176 17.88 -2.09 -2.14
N LEU A 177 16.76 -2.39 -2.82
CA LEU A 177 16.75 -2.83 -4.22
C LEU A 177 16.13 -1.85 -5.21
N ARG A 178 15.33 -0.85 -4.78
CA ARG A 178 14.78 0.14 -5.72
C ARG A 178 15.91 0.90 -6.43
N ALA A 179 15.69 1.30 -7.67
CA ALA A 179 16.65 2.12 -8.41
C ALA A 179 16.91 3.47 -7.69
N VAL A 180 15.83 4.06 -7.15
CA VAL A 180 15.89 5.30 -6.34
C VAL A 180 15.21 5.00 -5.00
N THR A 181 15.92 5.30 -3.89
CA THR A 181 15.38 5.13 -2.54
C THR A 181 14.20 6.07 -2.33
N GLN A 182 13.12 5.53 -1.76
CA GLN A 182 11.93 6.31 -1.51
C GLN A 182 11.80 6.61 -0.02
N PRO A 183 11.61 7.88 0.39
CA PRO A 183 11.45 8.24 1.80
C PRO A 183 10.27 7.52 2.48
N ARG A 184 9.24 7.22 1.71
CA ARG A 184 8.06 6.48 2.20
C ARG A 184 8.40 5.06 2.66
N ASP A 185 9.34 4.36 2.00
CA ASP A 185 9.73 3.00 2.38
C ASP A 185 10.42 3.02 3.77
N VAL A 186 11.21 4.06 4.07
CA VAL A 186 11.85 4.26 5.38
C VAL A 186 10.82 4.64 6.45
N PHE A 187 9.85 5.51 6.11
CA PHE A 187 8.74 5.87 6.98
C PHE A 187 7.88 4.65 7.35
N ASP A 188 7.54 3.84 6.37
CA ASP A 188 6.72 2.66 6.51
C ASP A 188 7.44 1.58 7.35
N LEU A 189 8.75 1.42 7.16
CA LEU A 189 9.56 0.52 7.96
C LEU A 189 9.64 0.97 9.44
N ASP A 190 9.84 2.26 9.72
CA ASP A 190 9.82 2.79 11.10
C ASP A 190 8.48 2.52 11.79
N LEU A 191 7.37 2.72 11.07
CA LEU A 191 6.03 2.42 11.57
C LEU A 191 5.90 0.94 12.00
N LEU A 192 6.32 0.03 11.12
CA LEU A 192 6.22 -1.42 11.34
C LEU A 192 7.08 -1.85 12.53
N LEU A 193 8.34 -1.44 12.57
CA LEU A 193 9.28 -1.81 13.63
C LEU A 193 8.86 -1.23 15.00
N THR A 194 8.30 -0.02 15.01
CA THR A 194 7.82 0.62 16.23
C THR A 194 6.54 -0.02 16.76
N ARG A 195 5.59 -0.33 15.90
CA ARG A 195 4.29 -0.91 16.32
C ARG A 195 4.34 -2.41 16.55
N TYR A 196 5.19 -3.11 15.82
CA TYR A 196 5.29 -4.57 15.84
C TYR A 196 6.72 -5.06 16.10
N PRO A 197 7.37 -4.63 17.20
CA PRO A 197 8.78 -4.99 17.47
C PRO A 197 9.00 -6.50 17.57
N LYS A 198 7.98 -7.26 17.99
CA LYS A 198 8.05 -8.74 18.06
C LYS A 198 7.92 -9.42 16.68
N ALA A 199 7.54 -8.68 15.66
CA ALA A 199 7.43 -9.18 14.28
C ALA A 199 8.71 -8.90 13.48
N ALA A 200 9.68 -8.18 14.05
CA ALA A 200 10.96 -7.94 13.39
C ALA A 200 11.66 -9.28 13.14
N PRO A 201 12.24 -9.47 11.94
CA PRO A 201 13.02 -10.66 11.63
C PRO A 201 14.22 -10.79 12.56
N GLY A 202 14.65 -12.02 12.78
CA GLY A 202 15.88 -12.31 13.53
C GLY A 202 17.13 -12.14 12.66
N ARG A 203 18.31 -12.23 13.31
CA ARG A 203 19.59 -12.25 12.59
C ARG A 203 19.63 -13.43 11.62
N GLY A 204 19.97 -13.14 10.36
CA GLY A 204 20.07 -14.14 9.29
C GLY A 204 18.77 -14.46 8.57
N ASP A 205 17.62 -13.93 9.00
CA ASP A 205 16.35 -14.10 8.28
C ASP A 205 16.30 -13.28 6.99
N ILE A 206 17.09 -12.20 6.93
CA ILE A 206 17.31 -11.40 5.73
C ILE A 206 18.80 -11.46 5.38
N ASP A 207 19.10 -11.54 4.09
CA ASP A 207 20.48 -11.49 3.58
C ASP A 207 21.22 -10.25 4.11
N SER A 208 22.39 -10.47 4.72
CA SER A 208 23.15 -9.40 5.39
C SER A 208 23.60 -8.28 4.45
N GLU A 209 23.84 -8.58 3.17
CA GLU A 209 24.19 -7.56 2.19
C GLU A 209 22.99 -6.67 1.83
N LEU A 210 21.78 -7.26 1.79
CA LEU A 210 20.57 -6.46 1.64
C LEU A 210 20.34 -5.55 2.84
N VAL A 211 20.57 -6.04 4.07
CA VAL A 211 20.43 -5.23 5.28
C VAL A 211 21.43 -4.09 5.29
N LYS A 212 22.71 -4.34 5.02
CA LYS A 212 23.76 -3.30 4.92
C LYS A 212 23.37 -2.23 3.92
N ARG A 213 22.97 -2.65 2.73
CA ARG A 213 22.53 -1.75 1.66
C ARG A 213 21.31 -0.92 2.07
N ALA A 214 20.34 -1.51 2.81
CA ALA A 214 19.20 -0.77 3.33
C ALA A 214 19.62 0.28 4.36
N VAL A 215 20.57 -0.03 5.25
CA VAL A 215 21.13 0.94 6.22
C VAL A 215 21.74 2.14 5.50
N ASP A 216 22.62 1.89 4.53
CA ASP A 216 23.32 2.95 3.80
C ASP A 216 22.32 3.85 3.07
N ARG A 217 21.41 3.25 2.32
CA ARG A 217 20.43 3.97 1.50
C ARG A 217 19.38 4.73 2.31
N ALA A 218 18.96 4.21 3.47
CA ALA A 218 18.07 4.94 4.36
C ALA A 218 18.74 6.23 4.90
N GLY A 219 20.07 6.20 5.10
CA GLY A 219 20.85 7.34 5.58
C GLY A 219 21.12 8.41 4.51
N GLU A 220 20.98 8.11 3.22
CA GLU A 220 21.22 9.05 2.12
C GLU A 220 20.08 10.06 1.89
N LEU A 221 18.87 9.77 2.42
CA LEU A 221 17.69 10.62 2.23
C LEU A 221 17.76 11.87 3.10
N ASP A 222 17.37 13.00 2.56
CA ASP A 222 17.32 14.26 3.27
C ASP A 222 15.89 14.66 3.71
N ASN A 223 15.79 15.74 4.49
CA ASN A 223 14.50 16.24 4.95
C ASN A 223 13.65 16.85 3.81
N GLY A 224 14.26 17.27 2.72
CA GLY A 224 13.56 17.76 1.53
C GLY A 224 12.79 16.65 0.85
N ASP A 225 13.41 15.47 0.70
CA ASP A 225 12.78 14.28 0.12
C ASP A 225 11.51 13.91 0.87
N VAL A 226 11.57 13.95 2.22
CA VAL A 226 10.42 13.62 3.09
C VAL A 226 9.30 14.62 2.97
N ARG A 227 9.64 15.91 3.00
CA ARG A 227 8.66 16.99 2.88
C ARG A 227 7.84 16.86 1.60
N ASP A 228 8.49 16.47 0.50
CA ASP A 228 7.87 16.44 -0.81
C ASP A 228 7.16 15.09 -1.10
N ALA A 229 7.68 13.97 -0.56
CA ALA A 229 7.18 12.64 -0.87
C ALA A 229 6.35 11.95 0.24
N VAL A 230 6.44 12.42 1.50
CA VAL A 230 5.76 11.78 2.64
C VAL A 230 4.72 12.69 3.27
N LEU A 231 5.09 13.93 3.64
CA LEU A 231 4.22 14.83 4.38
C LEU A 231 2.88 15.13 3.70
N PRO A 232 2.77 15.28 2.35
CA PRO A 232 1.49 15.51 1.69
C PRO A 232 0.46 14.39 1.91
N PHE A 233 0.91 13.18 2.22
CA PHE A 233 0.09 11.99 2.41
C PHE A 233 -0.18 11.65 3.88
N ILE A 234 0.40 12.38 4.82
CA ILE A 234 0.17 12.19 6.27
C ILE A 234 -1.15 12.86 6.66
N ASP A 235 -1.96 12.16 7.46
CA ASP A 235 -3.17 12.71 8.07
C ASP A 235 -2.88 14.04 8.77
N ASP A 236 -3.71 15.07 8.52
CA ASP A 236 -3.51 16.45 9.01
C ASP A 236 -3.30 16.53 10.52
N ALA A 237 -4.02 15.71 11.29
CA ALA A 237 -3.96 15.71 12.75
C ALA A 237 -2.57 15.31 13.31
N VAL A 238 -1.82 14.50 12.59
CA VAL A 238 -0.51 13.99 13.03
C VAL A 238 0.66 14.54 12.21
N ARG A 239 0.39 15.18 11.09
CA ARG A 239 1.43 15.77 10.21
C ARG A 239 2.44 16.66 10.96
N PRO A 240 2.06 17.53 11.91
CA PRO A 240 3.00 18.37 12.63
C PRO A 240 4.09 17.59 13.37
N PHE A 241 3.82 16.35 13.80
CA PHE A 241 4.79 15.50 14.50
C PHE A 241 5.93 15.00 13.58
N TYR A 242 5.70 15.00 12.26
CA TYR A 242 6.66 14.54 11.25
C TYR A 242 7.27 15.69 10.43
N ALA A 243 6.78 16.92 10.61
CA ALA A 243 7.13 18.05 9.74
C ALA A 243 8.49 18.68 10.04
N THR A 244 9.20 18.27 11.09
CA THR A 244 10.49 18.85 11.47
C THR A 244 11.68 18.03 10.98
N PRO A 245 12.83 18.66 10.63
CA PRO A 245 14.05 17.93 10.30
C PRO A 245 14.50 16.96 11.41
N VAL A 246 14.30 17.34 12.68
CA VAL A 246 14.64 16.50 13.82
C VAL A 246 13.80 15.23 13.84
N ALA A 247 12.49 15.33 13.64
CA ALA A 247 11.61 14.16 13.61
C ALA A 247 12.02 13.15 12.52
N TRP A 248 12.47 13.66 11.36
CA TRP A 248 12.99 12.80 10.31
C TRP A 248 14.33 12.15 10.67
N SER A 249 15.28 12.91 11.18
CA SER A 249 16.57 12.40 11.62
C SER A 249 16.42 11.33 12.71
N ASP A 250 15.50 11.53 13.66
CA ASP A 250 15.20 10.55 14.68
C ASP A 250 14.59 9.26 14.09
N LEU A 251 13.68 9.40 13.11
CA LEU A 251 13.09 8.27 12.40
C LEU A 251 14.16 7.46 11.64
N GLN A 252 15.01 8.11 10.87
CA GLN A 252 16.13 7.46 10.16
C GLN A 252 17.07 6.74 11.14
N SER A 253 17.37 7.38 12.28
CA SER A 253 18.26 6.81 13.30
C SER A 253 17.67 5.54 13.92
N ARG A 254 16.34 5.53 14.19
CA ARG A 254 15.66 4.33 14.69
C ARG A 254 15.70 3.20 13.67
N VAL A 255 15.36 3.48 12.41
CA VAL A 255 15.40 2.48 11.32
C VAL A 255 16.82 1.92 11.16
N ALA A 256 17.83 2.77 11.12
CA ALA A 256 19.22 2.34 11.01
C ALA A 256 19.67 1.49 12.20
N SER A 257 19.22 1.82 13.43
CA SER A 257 19.51 1.04 14.61
C SER A 257 18.91 -0.37 14.53
N HIS A 258 17.61 -0.46 14.23
CA HIS A 258 16.94 -1.75 14.08
C HIS A 258 17.54 -2.60 12.95
N LEU A 259 17.86 -2.00 11.81
CA LEU A 259 18.49 -2.73 10.70
C LEU A 259 19.88 -3.27 11.10
N ARG A 260 20.67 -2.51 11.87
CA ARG A 260 21.97 -3.01 12.38
C ARG A 260 21.85 -4.17 13.37
N GLU A 261 20.74 -4.26 14.11
CA GLU A 261 20.48 -5.39 15.01
C GLU A 261 20.24 -6.71 14.22
N LEU A 262 19.89 -6.63 12.93
CA LEU A 262 19.72 -7.79 12.05
C LEU A 262 21.05 -8.32 11.49
N LEU A 263 22.14 -7.55 11.57
CA LEU A 263 23.50 -7.93 11.17
C LEU A 263 24.21 -8.70 12.30
#